data_161c7eb8ac1ce8dd5ead1f6f9658b268
#
_entry.id   161c7eb8ac1ce8dd5ead1f6f9658b268
#
_cell.length_a   1.000
_cell.length_b   1.000
_cell.length_c   1.000
_cell.angle_alpha   90.00
_cell.angle_beta   90.00
_cell.angle_gamma   90.00
#
_symmetry.space_group_name_H-M   'P 1'
#
loop_
_entity.id
_entity.type
_entity.pdbx_description
1 polymer ?
#
loop_
_entity_poly.entity_id
_entity_poly.type
_entity_poly.pdbx_seq_one_letter_code
_entity_poly.pdbx_strand_id
1 'polypeptide(L)'
;RDFCLSRGLGDVYKRQECDRVLFLDFECVNELGDTVLITVVCEIMGMYSNIIIVDSNGVIIDSLKRVDLTMSSRRLVLPNIKYELPEAQDKLSILKHSAEEIAEKTVDFDGEMMLNKALLRAIQGVSPLVCRELEYRVGEGTTTRMDKQHYDRLVDVLNNLYVNVNKYAGKPCMVIRDDGKPIDFTFTDIEQYGNFAQIKHFDTYSQLLDSFYETRDSRERMRVKSQDLTKMLVNLSERISRKLAKQKIELKECANREQLRINGDLLQANLYRIERGASFAEVENFYDENMSLIRIKLNPAISPAANAQKYYKDYQKAKNAEHILTEQIEKGRSELEYIDSVLDTVSRAESERELAQIREELTEQGYLRKQKGKQRPQAALPPLEFTSSDGFKILVGRNNTQNDKLTLKIANKNDMWLHTKDIHGSHTVVFAEGREISDTAIFEAAQLAAYYSKARESSQVPVDYTLVRYVSKPSGARPGMVIYVNNKTVYVTPKANISE
;
A
#
# COMPACT_ATOMS: atom_id res chain seq x y z
N ARG A 1 12.65 5.65 -34.48
CA ARG A 1 13.00 6.74 -35.44
C ARG A 1 13.33 7.95 -34.61
N ASP A 2 14.60 8.30 -34.57
CA ASP A 2 15.15 9.36 -33.74
C ASP A 2 14.81 10.70 -34.40
N PHE A 3 13.89 11.45 -33.81
CA PHE A 3 13.73 12.88 -34.14
C PHE A 3 14.89 13.61 -33.44
N CYS A 4 15.89 14.03 -34.21
CA CYS A 4 16.87 14.98 -33.74
C CYS A 4 16.18 16.34 -33.55
N LEU A 5 15.87 16.68 -32.32
CA LEU A 5 15.51 18.03 -31.90
C LEU A 5 16.78 18.89 -31.95
N SER A 6 17.01 19.56 -33.08
CA SER A 6 18.03 20.59 -33.17
C SER A 6 17.56 21.85 -32.48
N ARG A 7 18.38 22.36 -31.59
CA ARG A 7 18.37 23.59 -30.82
C ARG A 7 17.51 24.73 -31.44
N GLY A 8 16.37 24.97 -30.84
CA GLY A 8 15.52 26.12 -31.06
C GLY A 8 14.16 25.85 -30.45
N LEU A 9 13.88 26.38 -29.29
CA LEU A 9 12.50 26.58 -28.83
C LEU A 9 11.91 27.59 -29.81
N GLY A 10 11.22 27.13 -30.86
CA GLY A 10 10.38 27.93 -31.68
C GLY A 10 9.31 28.59 -30.82
N ASP A 11 8.85 29.78 -31.25
CA ASP A 11 7.89 30.57 -30.52
C ASP A 11 6.64 29.76 -30.17
N VAL A 12 6.37 29.66 -28.87
CA VAL A 12 5.16 29.03 -28.32
C VAL A 12 4.02 30.03 -28.53
N TYR A 13 3.18 29.85 -29.52
CA TYR A 13 1.95 30.64 -29.63
C TYR A 13 0.85 29.95 -30.43
N LYS A 14 -0.22 29.62 -29.75
CA LYS A 14 -1.60 30.10 -29.88
C LYS A 14 -2.45 29.44 -28.79
N ARG A 15 -2.67 30.17 -27.72
CA ARG A 15 -3.79 29.85 -26.85
C ARG A 15 -5.04 30.17 -27.64
N GLN A 16 -5.80 29.18 -28.08
CA GLN A 16 -7.17 29.45 -28.50
C GLN A 16 -7.95 29.93 -27.29
N GLU A 17 -8.67 31.00 -27.46
CA GLU A 17 -9.52 31.58 -26.45
C GLU A 17 -10.48 30.52 -25.91
N CYS A 18 -10.35 30.22 -24.63
CA CYS A 18 -11.25 29.41 -23.82
C CYS A 18 -11.17 27.88 -23.91
N ASP A 19 -10.35 27.28 -24.74
CA ASP A 19 -10.22 25.84 -24.77
C ASP A 19 -8.92 25.38 -24.05
N ARG A 20 -9.00 24.27 -23.40
CA ARG A 20 -7.87 23.62 -22.75
C ARG A 20 -6.96 22.94 -23.78
N VAL A 21 -6.69 23.66 -24.87
CA VAL A 21 -5.87 23.19 -25.97
C VAL A 21 -4.68 24.13 -26.13
N LEU A 22 -3.48 23.57 -26.04
CA LEU A 22 -2.22 24.28 -26.23
C LEU A 22 -1.60 23.80 -27.54
N PHE A 23 -1.16 24.76 -28.36
CA PHE A 23 -0.40 24.49 -29.56
C PHE A 23 1.05 24.89 -29.31
N LEU A 24 1.96 23.99 -29.56
CA LEU A 24 3.40 24.17 -29.43
C LEU A 24 4.01 23.93 -30.79
N ASP A 25 4.48 24.98 -31.45
CA ASP A 25 5.06 24.92 -32.78
C ASP A 25 6.59 24.72 -32.70
N PHE A 26 7.09 23.76 -33.44
CA PHE A 26 8.51 23.39 -33.47
C PHE A 26 9.03 23.44 -34.91
N GLU A 27 10.08 24.19 -35.16
CA GLU A 27 10.85 24.10 -36.38
C GLU A 27 11.80 22.85 -36.30
N CYS A 28 11.57 21.89 -37.17
CA CYS A 28 12.34 20.64 -37.23
C CYS A 28 13.00 20.54 -38.61
N VAL A 29 14.10 19.78 -38.68
CA VAL A 29 14.74 19.41 -39.95
C VAL A 29 14.32 17.99 -40.31
N ASN A 30 13.77 17.78 -41.50
CA ASN A 30 13.40 16.47 -42.03
C ASN A 30 14.62 15.65 -42.47
N GLU A 31 14.43 14.39 -42.86
CA GLU A 31 15.50 13.51 -43.31
C GLU A 31 16.22 14.01 -44.59
N LEU A 32 15.60 14.92 -45.33
CA LEU A 32 16.14 15.53 -46.55
C LEU A 32 16.91 16.83 -46.28
N GLY A 33 16.89 17.32 -45.03
CA GLY A 33 17.54 18.57 -44.65
C GLY A 33 16.65 19.82 -44.74
N ASP A 34 15.37 19.69 -45.12
CA ASP A 34 14.46 20.82 -45.22
C ASP A 34 13.87 21.17 -43.83
N THR A 35 13.69 22.47 -43.61
CA THR A 35 12.99 22.95 -42.40
C THR A 35 11.49 22.71 -42.52
N VAL A 36 10.91 22.00 -41.60
CA VAL A 36 9.48 21.72 -41.53
C VAL A 36 8.92 22.16 -40.18
N LEU A 37 7.68 22.67 -40.19
CA LEU A 37 6.96 23.04 -38.99
C LEU A 37 6.15 21.85 -38.50
N ILE A 38 6.34 21.45 -37.23
CA ILE A 38 5.55 20.43 -36.55
C ILE A 38 4.87 21.08 -35.35
N THR A 39 3.56 20.93 -35.27
CA THR A 39 2.77 21.42 -34.12
C THR A 39 2.42 20.28 -33.18
N VAL A 40 2.79 20.40 -31.92
CA VAL A 40 2.33 19.50 -30.84
C VAL A 40 1.10 20.12 -30.19
N VAL A 41 -0.03 19.49 -30.37
CA VAL A 41 -1.31 19.91 -29.79
C VAL A 41 -1.53 19.13 -28.47
N CYS A 42 -1.62 19.87 -27.39
CA CYS A 42 -1.91 19.32 -26.06
C CYS A 42 -3.35 19.65 -25.67
N GLU A 43 -4.22 18.64 -25.67
CA GLU A 43 -5.60 18.74 -25.21
C GLU A 43 -5.68 18.36 -23.74
N ILE A 44 -6.04 19.28 -22.84
CA ILE A 44 -6.06 19.08 -21.39
C ILE A 44 -7.53 19.02 -20.93
N MET A 45 -8.16 17.84 -21.10
CA MET A 45 -9.59 17.63 -20.86
C MET A 45 -9.86 16.44 -19.93
N GLY A 46 -9.08 16.30 -18.86
CA GLY A 46 -9.23 15.19 -17.89
C GLY A 46 -9.06 13.82 -18.55
N MET A 47 -10.06 12.96 -18.49
CA MET A 47 -10.01 11.63 -19.10
C MET A 47 -9.87 11.64 -20.63
N TYR A 48 -10.27 12.74 -21.28
CA TYR A 48 -10.18 12.96 -22.71
C TYR A 48 -8.90 13.69 -23.14
N SER A 49 -7.97 13.93 -22.21
CA SER A 49 -6.69 14.55 -22.53
C SER A 49 -5.91 13.74 -23.56
N ASN A 50 -5.27 14.44 -24.50
CA ASN A 50 -4.50 13.84 -25.58
C ASN A 50 -3.30 14.72 -25.94
N ILE A 51 -2.29 14.12 -26.56
CA ILE A 51 -1.18 14.81 -27.19
C ILE A 51 -1.18 14.36 -28.66
N ILE A 52 -1.27 15.31 -29.58
CA ILE A 52 -1.44 15.06 -31.00
C ILE A 52 -0.32 15.81 -31.75
N ILE A 53 0.35 15.12 -32.65
CA ILE A 53 1.40 15.70 -33.49
C ILE A 53 0.79 15.97 -34.85
N VAL A 54 0.93 17.20 -35.30
CA VAL A 54 0.30 17.69 -36.54
C VAL A 54 1.38 18.31 -37.46
N ASP A 55 1.28 18.07 -38.76
CA ASP A 55 2.17 18.66 -39.75
C ASP A 55 1.77 20.11 -40.10
N SER A 56 2.55 20.74 -40.94
CA SER A 56 2.31 22.12 -41.43
C SER A 56 0.98 22.32 -42.22
N ASN A 57 0.37 21.23 -42.69
CA ASN A 57 -0.92 21.22 -43.38
C ASN A 57 -2.11 20.98 -42.46
N GLY A 58 -1.85 20.80 -41.17
CA GLY A 58 -2.86 20.48 -40.19
C GLY A 58 -3.28 19.00 -40.18
N VAL A 59 -2.45 18.08 -40.75
CA VAL A 59 -2.74 16.64 -40.79
C VAL A 59 -2.06 15.96 -39.60
N ILE A 60 -2.79 15.10 -38.95
CA ILE A 60 -2.30 14.34 -37.78
C ILE A 60 -1.22 13.35 -38.24
N ILE A 61 -0.01 13.48 -37.72
CA ILE A 61 1.09 12.55 -37.91
C ILE A 61 0.91 11.37 -36.95
N ASP A 62 0.70 11.64 -35.65
CA ASP A 62 0.42 10.63 -34.62
C ASP A 62 -0.26 11.27 -33.40
N SER A 63 -0.75 10.44 -32.50
CA SER A 63 -1.38 10.86 -31.26
C SER A 63 -1.17 9.85 -30.12
N LEU A 64 -1.12 10.35 -28.89
CA LEU A 64 -1.00 9.49 -27.69
C LEU A 64 -2.21 8.56 -27.55
N LYS A 65 -3.41 9.08 -27.81
CA LYS A 65 -4.66 8.33 -27.84
C LYS A 65 -5.28 8.44 -29.22
N ARG A 66 -5.41 7.34 -29.90
CA ARG A 66 -6.13 7.28 -31.19
C ARG A 66 -7.61 7.11 -30.88
N VAL A 67 -8.44 7.98 -31.47
CA VAL A 67 -9.89 7.97 -31.31
C VAL A 67 -10.52 7.61 -32.65
N ASP A 68 -11.14 6.44 -32.72
CA ASP A 68 -11.84 5.95 -33.90
C ASP A 68 -13.37 6.05 -33.77
N LEU A 69 -14.10 5.61 -34.79
CA LEU A 69 -15.56 5.64 -34.83
C LEU A 69 -16.23 4.81 -33.73
N THR A 70 -15.54 3.84 -33.16
CA THR A 70 -16.08 3.02 -32.06
C THR A 70 -16.01 3.74 -30.73
N MET A 71 -15.05 4.67 -30.59
CA MET A 71 -14.82 5.45 -29.36
C MET A 71 -15.55 6.80 -29.39
N SER A 72 -15.71 7.41 -30.56
CA SER A 72 -16.43 8.67 -30.75
C SER A 72 -17.07 8.75 -32.13
N SER A 73 -18.36 9.05 -32.15
CA SER A 73 -19.10 9.32 -33.41
C SER A 73 -18.95 10.77 -33.90
N ARG A 74 -18.36 11.66 -33.06
CA ARG A 74 -18.33 13.10 -33.32
C ARG A 74 -16.98 13.58 -33.85
N ARG A 75 -15.87 12.97 -33.42
CA ARG A 75 -14.52 13.42 -33.75
C ARG A 75 -13.56 12.25 -33.82
N LEU A 76 -12.76 12.23 -34.87
CA LEU A 76 -11.70 11.23 -35.05
C LEU A 76 -10.33 11.83 -34.75
N VAL A 77 -9.45 11.04 -34.13
CA VAL A 77 -8.03 11.39 -33.92
C VAL A 77 -7.18 10.21 -34.38
N LEU A 78 -6.90 10.20 -35.69
CA LEU A 78 -6.15 9.11 -36.33
C LEU A 78 -5.05 9.70 -37.23
N PRO A 79 -3.94 9.01 -37.47
CA PRO A 79 -2.94 9.44 -38.45
C PRO A 79 -3.54 9.63 -39.83
N ASN A 80 -3.02 10.61 -40.57
CA ASN A 80 -3.43 11.02 -41.94
C ASN A 80 -4.84 11.66 -42.05
N ILE A 81 -5.43 12.05 -40.91
CA ILE A 81 -6.68 12.82 -40.90
C ILE A 81 -6.37 14.24 -40.48
N LYS A 82 -7.10 15.23 -41.02
CA LYS A 82 -6.97 16.64 -40.64
C LYS A 82 -7.37 16.82 -39.17
N TYR A 83 -6.55 17.55 -38.43
CA TYR A 83 -6.86 17.86 -37.04
C TYR A 83 -8.07 18.79 -36.96
N GLU A 84 -9.03 18.43 -36.14
CA GLU A 84 -10.19 19.23 -35.80
C GLU A 84 -10.19 19.56 -34.33
N LEU A 85 -10.59 20.77 -33.98
CA LEU A 85 -10.73 21.17 -32.58
C LEU A 85 -11.86 20.40 -31.90
N PRO A 86 -11.74 20.16 -30.58
CA PRO A 86 -12.87 19.69 -29.77
C PRO A 86 -14.06 20.64 -29.89
N GLU A 87 -15.27 20.11 -29.84
CA GLU A 87 -16.49 20.92 -29.81
C GLU A 87 -16.46 21.90 -28.63
N ALA A 88 -16.79 23.17 -28.92
CA ALA A 88 -16.92 24.19 -27.89
C ALA A 88 -18.08 23.84 -26.95
N GLN A 89 -17.88 24.04 -25.66
CA GLN A 89 -18.95 23.86 -24.67
C GLN A 89 -19.85 25.11 -24.68
N ASP A 90 -21.17 24.92 -24.54
CA ASP A 90 -22.11 26.02 -24.33
C ASP A 90 -21.97 26.59 -22.90
N LYS A 91 -20.86 27.30 -22.67
CA LYS A 91 -20.51 27.95 -21.41
C LYS A 91 -20.00 29.36 -21.64
N LEU A 92 -20.23 30.25 -20.69
CA LEU A 92 -19.82 31.63 -20.72
C LEU A 92 -18.43 31.79 -20.09
N SER A 93 -17.56 32.56 -20.77
CA SER A 93 -16.24 32.88 -20.20
C SER A 93 -16.36 34.10 -19.29
N ILE A 94 -15.84 34.01 -18.09
CA ILE A 94 -15.81 35.14 -17.15
C ILE A 94 -14.97 36.33 -17.66
N LEU A 95 -14.09 36.11 -18.64
CA LEU A 95 -13.26 37.18 -19.24
C LEU A 95 -13.96 37.90 -20.39
N LYS A 96 -15.06 37.36 -20.94
CA LYS A 96 -15.76 37.89 -22.12
C LYS A 96 -17.18 38.33 -21.86
N HIS A 97 -17.81 37.80 -20.83
CA HIS A 97 -19.20 38.02 -20.48
C HIS A 97 -19.31 38.72 -19.14
N SER A 98 -20.33 39.49 -18.94
CA SER A 98 -20.57 40.17 -17.67
C SER A 98 -21.02 39.20 -16.57
N ALA A 99 -20.89 39.62 -15.34
CA ALA A 99 -21.34 38.83 -14.19
C ALA A 99 -22.86 38.61 -14.24
N GLU A 100 -23.61 39.61 -14.76
CA GLU A 100 -25.05 39.56 -14.93
C GLU A 100 -25.44 38.50 -15.98
N GLU A 101 -24.79 38.49 -17.16
CA GLU A 101 -25.04 37.47 -18.20
C GLU A 101 -24.77 36.05 -17.69
N ILE A 102 -23.70 35.87 -16.90
CA ILE A 102 -23.38 34.59 -16.29
C ILE A 102 -24.41 34.21 -15.23
N ALA A 103 -24.83 35.17 -14.39
CA ALA A 103 -25.84 34.94 -13.36
C ALA A 103 -27.20 34.60 -14.02
N GLU A 104 -27.63 35.31 -15.08
CA GLU A 104 -28.84 34.98 -15.84
C GLU A 104 -28.79 33.55 -16.37
N LYS A 105 -27.71 33.16 -17.06
CA LYS A 105 -27.55 31.80 -17.56
C LYS A 105 -27.54 30.76 -16.41
N THR A 106 -27.06 31.13 -15.24
CA THR A 106 -27.07 30.23 -14.06
C THR A 106 -28.48 30.04 -13.49
N VAL A 107 -29.34 31.09 -13.55
CA VAL A 107 -30.74 31.04 -13.12
C VAL A 107 -31.61 30.21 -14.06
N ASP A 108 -31.30 30.18 -15.35
CA ASP A 108 -32.04 29.43 -16.37
C ASP A 108 -31.97 27.93 -16.22
N PHE A 109 -31.07 27.41 -15.37
CA PHE A 109 -31.07 26.00 -14.96
C PHE A 109 -32.17 25.73 -13.95
N ASP A 110 -32.71 24.51 -13.99
CA ASP A 110 -33.75 24.00 -13.10
C ASP A 110 -33.53 24.44 -11.64
N GLY A 111 -34.51 25.17 -11.06
CA GLY A 111 -34.43 25.77 -9.72
C GLY A 111 -34.25 24.77 -8.58
N GLU A 112 -34.29 23.45 -8.84
CA GLU A 112 -33.92 22.41 -7.88
C GLU A 112 -32.38 22.14 -7.84
N MET A 113 -31.61 22.67 -8.80
CA MET A 113 -30.19 22.42 -8.88
C MET A 113 -29.42 23.25 -7.83
N MET A 114 -28.41 22.62 -7.20
CA MET A 114 -27.49 23.34 -6.32
C MET A 114 -26.65 24.33 -7.13
N LEU A 115 -26.39 25.49 -6.55
CA LEU A 115 -25.69 26.60 -7.21
C LEU A 115 -24.32 26.20 -7.77
N ASN A 116 -23.54 25.41 -7.04
CA ASN A 116 -22.22 24.94 -7.52
C ASN A 116 -22.33 24.15 -8.82
N LYS A 117 -23.39 23.36 -9.01
CA LYS A 117 -23.60 22.58 -10.24
C LYS A 117 -24.07 23.45 -11.39
N ALA A 118 -24.92 24.45 -11.09
CA ALA A 118 -25.37 25.42 -12.08
C ALA A 118 -24.20 26.27 -12.58
N LEU A 119 -23.35 26.79 -11.68
CA LEU A 119 -22.12 27.50 -12.00
C LEU A 119 -21.15 26.66 -12.85
N LEU A 120 -20.97 25.38 -12.50
CA LEU A 120 -20.09 24.48 -13.28
C LEU A 120 -20.60 24.25 -14.71
N ARG A 121 -21.93 24.33 -14.92
CA ARG A 121 -22.55 24.25 -16.25
C ARG A 121 -22.52 25.57 -17.01
N ALA A 122 -22.66 26.70 -16.30
CA ALA A 122 -22.72 28.03 -16.91
C ALA A 122 -21.34 28.59 -17.28
N ILE A 123 -20.33 28.37 -16.44
CA ILE A 123 -19.03 29.05 -16.54
C ILE A 123 -17.97 28.12 -17.12
N GLN A 124 -17.23 28.64 -18.10
CA GLN A 124 -16.08 27.98 -18.67
C GLN A 124 -14.81 28.23 -17.88
N GLY A 125 -13.97 27.18 -17.73
CA GLY A 125 -12.64 27.30 -17.14
C GLY A 125 -12.58 27.30 -15.61
N VAL A 126 -13.72 27.17 -14.91
CA VAL A 126 -13.76 27.02 -13.44
C VAL A 126 -13.78 25.56 -13.00
N SER A 127 -13.09 25.28 -11.91
CA SER A 127 -13.08 23.94 -11.32
C SER A 127 -14.27 23.72 -10.38
N PRO A 128 -14.64 22.45 -10.11
CA PRO A 128 -15.67 22.15 -9.10
C PRO A 128 -15.35 22.71 -7.71
N LEU A 129 -14.07 22.82 -7.36
CA LEU A 129 -13.61 23.43 -6.11
C LEU A 129 -14.00 24.91 -6.04
N VAL A 130 -13.71 25.66 -7.11
CA VAL A 130 -14.05 27.09 -7.20
C VAL A 130 -15.57 27.27 -7.21
N CYS A 131 -16.32 26.44 -7.93
CA CYS A 131 -17.79 26.54 -7.94
C CYS A 131 -18.41 26.34 -6.55
N ARG A 132 -17.86 25.40 -5.75
CA ARG A 132 -18.30 25.22 -4.35
C ARG A 132 -17.92 26.40 -3.47
N GLU A 133 -16.76 27.01 -3.71
CA GLU A 133 -16.36 28.21 -2.97
C GLU A 133 -17.27 29.41 -3.30
N LEU A 134 -17.64 29.59 -4.58
CA LEU A 134 -18.58 30.62 -4.98
C LEU A 134 -19.96 30.40 -4.33
N GLU A 135 -20.47 29.16 -4.33
CA GLU A 135 -21.70 28.79 -3.63
C GLU A 135 -21.62 29.11 -2.13
N TYR A 136 -20.53 28.74 -1.46
CA TYR A 136 -20.28 29.02 -0.06
C TYR A 136 -20.34 30.53 0.26
N ARG A 137 -19.74 31.36 -0.60
CA ARG A 137 -19.74 32.82 -0.45
C ARG A 137 -21.10 33.44 -0.73
N VAL A 138 -21.85 32.92 -1.69
CA VAL A 138 -23.23 33.35 -1.99
C VAL A 138 -24.18 32.96 -0.85
N GLY A 139 -24.04 31.72 -0.33
CA GLY A 139 -24.90 31.17 0.73
C GLY A 139 -24.46 31.48 2.15
N GLU A 140 -23.49 32.37 2.38
CA GLU A 140 -22.97 32.74 3.72
C GLU A 140 -22.54 31.54 4.58
N GLY A 141 -21.84 30.63 3.99
CA GLY A 141 -21.36 29.41 4.72
C GLY A 141 -22.30 28.23 4.61
N THR A 142 -23.37 28.31 3.83
CA THR A 142 -24.30 27.20 3.59
C THR A 142 -24.37 26.84 2.13
N THR A 143 -24.68 25.57 1.84
CA THR A 143 -25.02 25.13 0.49
C THR A 143 -26.36 25.73 0.09
N THR A 144 -26.42 26.28 -1.12
CA THR A 144 -27.57 27.07 -1.55
C THR A 144 -28.08 26.60 -2.91
N ARG A 145 -29.42 26.76 -3.10
CA ARG A 145 -30.04 26.66 -4.43
C ARG A 145 -30.08 28.06 -5.03
N MET A 146 -30.06 28.12 -6.36
CA MET A 146 -30.19 29.40 -7.05
C MET A 146 -31.64 29.90 -6.97
N ASP A 147 -31.85 31.05 -6.34
CA ASP A 147 -33.09 31.76 -6.30
C ASP A 147 -32.87 33.26 -6.54
N LYS A 148 -33.98 34.02 -6.68
CA LYS A 148 -33.91 35.46 -6.92
C LYS A 148 -33.30 36.26 -5.75
N GLN A 149 -33.31 35.74 -4.53
CA GLN A 149 -32.75 36.43 -3.37
C GLN A 149 -31.21 36.41 -3.40
N HIS A 150 -30.63 35.41 -4.03
CA HIS A 150 -29.17 35.26 -4.14
C HIS A 150 -28.60 35.90 -5.41
N TYR A 151 -29.41 36.44 -6.32
CA TYR A 151 -28.96 36.96 -7.61
C TYR A 151 -27.93 38.09 -7.49
N ASP A 152 -28.28 39.17 -6.77
CA ASP A 152 -27.37 40.32 -6.63
C ASP A 152 -26.05 39.92 -5.99
N ARG A 153 -26.12 39.03 -5.00
CA ARG A 153 -24.95 38.52 -4.33
C ARG A 153 -24.08 37.61 -5.22
N LEU A 154 -24.72 36.82 -6.08
CA LEU A 154 -24.00 36.04 -7.10
C LEU A 154 -23.27 36.96 -8.07
N VAL A 155 -23.92 38.04 -8.53
CA VAL A 155 -23.30 39.06 -9.41
C VAL A 155 -22.08 39.68 -8.74
N ASP A 156 -22.18 40.06 -7.46
CA ASP A 156 -21.06 40.62 -6.70
C ASP A 156 -19.89 39.65 -6.56
N VAL A 157 -20.17 38.37 -6.24
CA VAL A 157 -19.16 37.32 -6.12
C VAL A 157 -18.48 37.01 -7.46
N LEU A 158 -19.24 37.01 -8.58
CA LEU A 158 -18.71 36.84 -9.93
C LEU A 158 -17.87 38.03 -10.36
N ASN A 159 -18.26 39.28 -10.05
CA ASN A 159 -17.48 40.47 -10.31
C ASN A 159 -16.14 40.46 -9.57
N ASN A 160 -16.14 40.01 -8.31
CA ASN A 160 -14.91 39.83 -7.53
C ASN A 160 -13.99 38.77 -8.16
N LEU A 161 -14.56 37.66 -8.63
CA LEU A 161 -13.81 36.63 -9.35
C LEU A 161 -13.20 37.18 -10.66
N TYR A 162 -14.00 37.93 -11.45
CA TYR A 162 -13.53 38.60 -12.66
C TYR A 162 -12.35 39.52 -12.39
N VAL A 163 -12.45 40.39 -11.36
CA VAL A 163 -11.37 41.31 -10.99
C VAL A 163 -10.11 40.58 -10.64
N ASN A 164 -10.21 39.51 -9.86
CA ASN A 164 -9.07 38.69 -9.45
C ASN A 164 -8.39 38.00 -10.65
N VAL A 165 -9.18 37.45 -11.56
CA VAL A 165 -8.65 36.79 -12.75
C VAL A 165 -8.04 37.79 -13.72
N ASN A 166 -8.73 38.90 -14.00
CA ASN A 166 -8.30 39.92 -14.98
C ASN A 166 -7.05 40.68 -14.56
N LYS A 167 -6.88 40.92 -13.24
CA LYS A 167 -5.69 41.57 -12.67
C LYS A 167 -4.53 40.61 -12.39
N TYR A 168 -4.65 39.33 -12.74
CA TYR A 168 -3.69 38.27 -12.35
C TYR A 168 -3.40 38.22 -10.85
N ALA A 169 -4.37 38.64 -10.04
CA ALA A 169 -4.26 38.75 -8.58
C ALA A 169 -4.59 37.41 -7.86
N GLY A 170 -4.50 36.31 -8.57
CA GLY A 170 -4.76 35.01 -8.01
C GLY A 170 -3.72 34.61 -6.96
N LYS A 171 -4.17 33.91 -5.92
CA LYS A 171 -3.31 33.38 -4.85
C LYS A 171 -3.20 31.86 -5.01
N PRO A 172 -2.03 31.33 -5.46
CA PRO A 172 -1.84 29.91 -5.61
C PRO A 172 -1.98 29.21 -4.26
N CYS A 173 -2.96 28.33 -4.11
CA CYS A 173 -3.13 27.61 -2.86
C CYS A 173 -3.53 26.13 -3.08
N MET A 174 -3.13 25.30 -2.12
CA MET A 174 -3.42 23.87 -2.08
C MET A 174 -4.26 23.54 -0.85
N VAL A 175 -5.30 22.77 -1.06
CA VAL A 175 -6.16 22.26 0.00
C VAL A 175 -5.62 20.92 0.46
N ILE A 176 -5.29 20.80 1.74
CA ILE A 176 -4.68 19.62 2.33
C ILE A 176 -5.62 19.11 3.44
N ARG A 177 -5.94 17.82 3.41
CA ARG A 177 -6.69 17.16 4.48
C ARG A 177 -5.84 17.04 5.75
N ASP A 178 -6.46 16.82 6.92
CA ASP A 178 -5.77 16.63 8.21
C ASP A 178 -4.74 15.49 8.21
N ASP A 179 -4.96 14.46 7.36
CA ASP A 179 -4.00 13.37 7.12
C ASP A 179 -2.80 13.77 6.23
N GLY A 180 -2.65 15.07 5.93
CA GLY A 180 -1.61 15.61 5.05
C GLY A 180 -1.80 15.26 3.57
N LYS A 181 -2.97 14.76 3.15
CA LYS A 181 -3.25 14.43 1.75
C LYS A 181 -3.72 15.66 0.98
N PRO A 182 -3.06 16.03 -0.13
CA PRO A 182 -3.56 17.09 -0.98
C PRO A 182 -4.89 16.65 -1.64
N ILE A 183 -5.91 17.46 -1.50
CA ILE A 183 -7.26 17.24 -2.06
C ILE A 183 -7.32 17.83 -3.45
N ASP A 184 -6.99 19.13 -3.56
CA ASP A 184 -7.10 19.91 -4.78
C ASP A 184 -6.23 21.17 -4.70
N PHE A 185 -6.15 21.92 -5.77
CA PHE A 185 -5.44 23.20 -5.82
C PHE A 185 -6.25 24.23 -6.60
N THR A 186 -5.99 25.51 -6.33
CA THR A 186 -6.73 26.62 -6.97
C THR A 186 -5.91 27.90 -6.99
N PHE A 187 -6.46 28.90 -7.67
CA PHE A 187 -5.92 30.26 -7.81
C PHE A 187 -6.59 31.28 -6.89
N THR A 188 -7.54 30.89 -6.06
CA THR A 188 -8.29 31.78 -5.17
C THR A 188 -8.31 31.20 -3.77
N ASP A 189 -8.43 32.06 -2.78
CA ASP A 189 -8.59 31.66 -1.38
C ASP A 189 -9.82 30.79 -1.20
N ILE A 190 -9.74 29.76 -0.34
CA ILE A 190 -10.79 28.79 -0.07
C ILE A 190 -11.16 28.86 1.41
N GLU A 191 -12.44 29.12 1.70
CA GLU A 191 -13.00 29.25 3.05
C GLU A 191 -14.00 28.12 3.38
N GLN A 192 -14.55 27.46 2.36
CA GLN A 192 -15.62 26.45 2.50
C GLN A 192 -15.27 25.25 3.40
N TYR A 193 -14.01 24.98 3.64
CA TYR A 193 -13.59 23.83 4.48
C TYR A 193 -13.41 24.19 5.96
N GLY A 194 -13.37 25.50 6.31
CA GLY A 194 -13.13 25.92 7.69
C GLY A 194 -11.92 25.21 8.32
N ASN A 195 -12.15 24.54 9.45
CA ASN A 195 -11.11 23.78 10.15
C ASN A 195 -10.93 22.33 9.66
N PHE A 196 -11.69 21.86 8.66
CA PHE A 196 -11.62 20.49 8.17
C PHE A 196 -10.51 20.25 7.14
N ALA A 197 -9.82 21.29 6.72
CA ALA A 197 -8.66 21.18 5.83
C ALA A 197 -7.71 22.35 6.06
N GLN A 198 -6.42 22.10 5.83
CA GLN A 198 -5.38 23.13 5.86
C GLN A 198 -5.23 23.75 4.48
N ILE A 199 -5.13 25.08 4.40
CA ILE A 199 -4.87 25.80 3.17
C ILE A 199 -3.40 26.24 3.18
N LYS A 200 -2.62 25.69 2.21
CA LYS A 200 -1.21 26.06 2.03
C LYS A 200 -1.08 26.98 0.82
N HIS A 201 -0.50 28.17 1.03
CA HIS A 201 -0.22 29.14 -0.02
C HIS A 201 1.18 28.94 -0.61
N PHE A 202 1.34 29.35 -1.87
CA PHE A 202 2.60 29.27 -2.61
C PHE A 202 2.87 30.62 -3.29
N ASP A 203 4.15 30.91 -3.55
CA ASP A 203 4.54 32.15 -4.24
C ASP A 203 4.23 32.11 -5.74
N THR A 204 4.31 30.92 -6.34
CA THR A 204 4.06 30.71 -7.77
C THR A 204 3.19 29.50 -8.04
N TYR A 205 2.48 29.54 -9.19
CA TYR A 205 1.71 28.37 -9.67
C TYR A 205 2.60 27.15 -9.98
N SER A 206 3.83 27.38 -10.45
CA SER A 206 4.78 26.29 -10.71
C SER A 206 5.12 25.54 -9.42
N GLN A 207 5.47 26.26 -8.34
CA GLN A 207 5.72 25.65 -7.04
C GLN A 207 4.51 24.90 -6.49
N LEU A 208 3.30 25.46 -6.65
CA LEU A 208 2.06 24.82 -6.28
C LEU A 208 1.87 23.48 -7.03
N LEU A 209 1.98 23.50 -8.34
CA LEU A 209 1.77 22.33 -9.20
C LEU A 209 2.84 21.26 -8.93
N ASP A 210 4.11 21.64 -8.83
CA ASP A 210 5.19 20.72 -8.50
C ASP A 210 4.94 20.05 -7.15
N SER A 211 4.62 20.83 -6.11
CA SER A 211 4.32 20.29 -4.78
C SER A 211 3.11 19.36 -4.77
N PHE A 212 2.03 19.71 -5.49
CA PHE A 212 0.82 18.92 -5.56
C PHE A 212 1.04 17.58 -6.26
N TYR A 213 1.63 17.62 -7.48
CA TYR A 213 1.84 16.41 -8.27
C TYR A 213 2.94 15.52 -7.71
N GLU A 214 4.05 16.07 -7.20
CA GLU A 214 5.10 15.29 -6.54
C GLU A 214 4.54 14.50 -5.35
N THR A 215 3.77 15.17 -4.50
CA THR A 215 3.13 14.52 -3.34
C THR A 215 2.14 13.44 -3.79
N ARG A 216 1.30 13.73 -4.78
CA ARG A 216 0.31 12.80 -5.31
C ARG A 216 0.96 11.59 -5.97
N ASP A 217 1.94 11.80 -6.82
CA ASP A 217 2.63 10.74 -7.56
C ASP A 217 3.47 9.85 -6.63
N SER A 218 4.14 10.45 -5.65
CA SER A 218 4.88 9.70 -4.63
C SER A 218 3.93 8.78 -3.84
N ARG A 219 2.80 9.31 -3.38
CA ARG A 219 1.78 8.51 -2.66
C ARG A 219 1.18 7.42 -3.53
N GLU A 220 0.87 7.70 -4.81
CA GLU A 220 0.32 6.69 -5.71
C GLU A 220 1.34 5.57 -6.01
N ARG A 221 2.60 5.93 -6.28
CA ARG A 221 3.68 4.94 -6.42
C ARG A 221 3.85 4.09 -5.15
N MET A 222 3.79 4.75 -3.98
CA MET A 222 3.85 4.08 -2.69
C MET A 222 2.68 3.10 -2.52
N ARG A 223 1.44 3.54 -2.83
CA ARG A 223 0.23 2.72 -2.76
C ARG A 223 0.33 1.49 -3.66
N VAL A 224 0.71 1.66 -4.92
CA VAL A 224 0.84 0.55 -5.88
C VAL A 224 1.91 -0.45 -5.43
N LYS A 225 3.10 0.05 -5.04
CA LYS A 225 4.20 -0.82 -4.58
C LYS A 225 3.86 -1.57 -3.29
N SER A 226 3.17 -0.91 -2.35
CA SER A 226 2.70 -1.53 -1.11
C SER A 226 1.63 -2.60 -1.39
N GLN A 227 0.64 -2.30 -2.26
CA GLN A 227 -0.41 -3.25 -2.64
C GLN A 227 0.15 -4.50 -3.31
N ASP A 228 1.13 -4.37 -4.20
CA ASP A 228 1.78 -5.51 -4.87
C ASP A 228 2.47 -6.43 -3.85
N LEU A 229 3.22 -5.84 -2.91
CA LEU A 229 3.87 -6.61 -1.83
C LEU A 229 2.86 -7.27 -0.92
N THR A 230 1.86 -6.53 -0.48
CA THR A 230 0.78 -7.06 0.39
C THR A 230 0.08 -8.23 -0.28
N LYS A 231 -0.33 -8.09 -1.53
CA LYS A 231 -1.00 -9.17 -2.28
C LYS A 231 -0.13 -10.42 -2.38
N MET A 232 1.15 -10.24 -2.67
CA MET A 232 2.11 -11.36 -2.76
C MET A 232 2.27 -12.06 -1.41
N LEU A 233 2.45 -11.31 -0.32
CA LEU A 233 2.65 -11.84 1.03
C LEU A 233 1.38 -12.51 1.57
N VAL A 234 0.20 -11.95 1.34
CA VAL A 234 -1.10 -12.58 1.72
C VAL A 234 -1.26 -13.93 1.01
N ASN A 235 -1.03 -13.99 -0.29
CA ASN A 235 -1.10 -15.26 -1.04
C ASN A 235 -0.10 -16.29 -0.51
N LEU A 236 1.08 -15.85 -0.08
CA LEU A 236 2.11 -16.72 0.51
C LEU A 236 1.67 -17.22 1.90
N SER A 237 1.19 -16.33 2.77
CA SER A 237 0.66 -16.67 4.10
C SER A 237 -0.49 -17.69 4.01
N GLU A 238 -1.45 -17.48 3.11
CA GLU A 238 -2.55 -18.42 2.86
C GLU A 238 -2.06 -19.80 2.38
N ARG A 239 -1.06 -19.81 1.49
CA ARG A 239 -0.46 -21.07 1.00
C ARG A 239 0.20 -21.85 2.13
N ILE A 240 0.97 -21.17 2.99
CA ILE A 240 1.64 -21.77 4.15
C ILE A 240 0.59 -22.28 5.15
N SER A 241 -0.44 -21.48 5.45
CA SER A 241 -1.53 -21.83 6.35
C SER A 241 -2.30 -23.08 5.89
N ARG A 242 -2.63 -23.16 4.60
CA ARG A 242 -3.27 -24.37 4.02
C ARG A 242 -2.38 -25.60 4.12
N LYS A 243 -1.06 -25.46 3.88
CA LYS A 243 -0.10 -26.54 4.02
C LYS A 243 -0.02 -27.02 5.49
N LEU A 244 0.07 -26.08 6.43
CA LEU A 244 0.09 -26.39 7.88
C LEU A 244 -1.18 -27.10 8.34
N ALA A 245 -2.35 -26.68 7.87
CA ALA A 245 -3.61 -27.32 8.19
C ALA A 245 -3.63 -28.79 7.72
N LYS A 246 -3.17 -29.05 6.51
CA LYS A 246 -3.06 -30.41 5.95
C LYS A 246 -2.08 -31.26 6.76
N GLN A 247 -0.90 -30.76 7.06
CA GLN A 247 0.13 -31.45 7.85
C GLN A 247 -0.35 -31.77 9.28
N LYS A 248 -1.14 -30.86 9.90
CA LYS A 248 -1.74 -31.13 11.22
C LYS A 248 -2.78 -32.26 11.17
N ILE A 249 -3.54 -32.41 10.09
CA ILE A 249 -4.47 -33.52 9.88
C ILE A 249 -3.68 -34.83 9.73
N GLU A 250 -2.67 -34.85 8.88
CA GLU A 250 -1.80 -36.01 8.68
C GLU A 250 -1.09 -36.42 9.99
N LEU A 251 -0.65 -35.45 10.79
CA LEU A 251 -0.05 -35.72 12.11
C LEU A 251 -1.05 -36.37 13.07
N LYS A 252 -2.32 -35.95 13.09
CA LYS A 252 -3.37 -36.60 13.89
C LYS A 252 -3.63 -38.05 13.47
N GLU A 253 -3.58 -38.34 12.15
CA GLU A 253 -3.72 -39.71 11.65
C GLU A 253 -2.56 -40.61 12.13
N CYS A 254 -1.33 -40.05 12.19
CA CYS A 254 -0.17 -40.75 12.75
C CYS A 254 -0.29 -41.07 14.24
N ALA A 255 -1.12 -40.36 15.00
CA ALA A 255 -1.33 -40.62 16.45
C ALA A 255 -1.91 -42.03 16.73
N ASN A 256 -2.63 -42.62 15.79
CA ASN A 256 -3.21 -43.96 15.89
C ASN A 256 -2.19 -45.10 15.60
N ARG A 257 -0.89 -44.77 15.49
CA ARG A 257 0.14 -45.77 15.12
C ARG A 257 0.24 -46.95 16.10
N GLU A 258 0.04 -46.73 17.39
CA GLU A 258 0.12 -47.80 18.39
C GLU A 258 -0.91 -48.91 18.10
N GLN A 259 -2.10 -48.55 17.60
CA GLN A 259 -3.08 -49.52 17.17
C GLN A 259 -2.58 -50.38 15.99
N LEU A 260 -1.76 -49.83 15.10
CA LEU A 260 -1.15 -50.61 14.01
C LEU A 260 -0.14 -51.61 14.56
N ARG A 261 0.66 -51.24 15.59
CA ARG A 261 1.59 -52.14 16.24
C ARG A 261 0.82 -53.27 16.94
N ILE A 262 -0.19 -52.90 17.78
CA ILE A 262 -1.05 -53.85 18.47
C ILE A 262 -1.70 -54.84 17.49
N ASN A 263 -2.26 -54.36 16.40
CA ASN A 263 -2.86 -55.24 15.38
C ASN A 263 -1.83 -56.19 14.75
N GLY A 264 -0.59 -55.70 14.54
CA GLY A 264 0.51 -56.55 14.06
C GLY A 264 0.88 -57.66 15.05
N ASP A 265 1.01 -57.29 16.36
CA ASP A 265 1.32 -58.21 17.43
C ASP A 265 0.23 -59.27 17.59
N LEU A 266 -1.04 -58.86 17.60
CA LEU A 266 -2.18 -59.74 17.73
C LEU A 266 -2.31 -60.72 16.56
N LEU A 267 -2.09 -60.25 15.32
CA LEU A 267 -2.06 -61.12 14.15
C LEU A 267 -0.89 -62.10 14.20
N GLN A 268 0.29 -61.64 14.58
CA GLN A 268 1.49 -62.47 14.70
C GLN A 268 1.29 -63.62 15.73
N ALA A 269 0.66 -63.32 16.85
CA ALA A 269 0.37 -64.34 17.91
C ALA A 269 -0.69 -65.35 17.51
N ASN A 270 -1.60 -64.99 16.59
CA ASN A 270 -2.75 -65.84 16.17
C ASN A 270 -2.64 -66.36 14.73
N LEU A 271 -1.46 -66.37 14.10
CA LEU A 271 -1.28 -66.81 12.71
C LEU A 271 -1.84 -68.21 12.42
N TYR A 272 -1.77 -69.09 13.40
CA TYR A 272 -2.24 -70.47 13.29
C TYR A 272 -3.77 -70.63 13.26
N ARG A 273 -4.53 -69.57 13.63
CA ARG A 273 -6.00 -69.58 13.62
C ARG A 273 -6.60 -68.84 12.42
N ILE A 274 -5.77 -68.10 11.64
CA ILE A 274 -6.23 -67.26 10.59
C ILE A 274 -6.13 -67.97 9.23
N GLU A 275 -7.27 -68.17 8.60
CA GLU A 275 -7.33 -68.79 7.28
C GLU A 275 -6.78 -67.90 6.18
N ARG A 276 -6.11 -68.50 5.21
CA ARG A 276 -5.62 -67.77 4.01
C ARG A 276 -6.80 -67.28 3.17
N GLY A 277 -6.81 -66.00 2.81
CA GLY A 277 -7.91 -65.38 2.07
C GLY A 277 -8.99 -64.73 2.94
N ALA A 278 -8.88 -64.81 4.28
CA ALA A 278 -9.78 -64.09 5.17
C ALA A 278 -9.70 -62.59 4.99
N SER A 279 -10.83 -61.88 5.04
CA SER A 279 -10.93 -60.43 4.95
C SER A 279 -10.79 -59.73 6.33
N PHE A 280 -10.91 -60.46 7.42
CA PHE A 280 -10.73 -60.01 8.80
C PHE A 280 -10.29 -61.20 9.71
N ALA A 281 -9.69 -60.88 10.81
CA ALA A 281 -9.40 -61.81 11.92
C ALA A 281 -10.10 -61.30 13.18
N GLU A 282 -10.76 -62.21 13.91
CA GLU A 282 -11.28 -61.93 15.24
C GLU A 282 -10.33 -62.60 16.26
N VAL A 283 -9.68 -61.77 17.08
CA VAL A 283 -8.63 -62.21 18.03
C VAL A 283 -8.81 -61.53 19.37
N GLU A 284 -8.40 -62.20 20.41
CA GLU A 284 -8.38 -61.65 21.77
C GLU A 284 -7.30 -60.60 21.88
N ASN A 285 -7.65 -59.41 22.44
CA ASN A 285 -6.72 -58.33 22.65
C ASN A 285 -6.02 -58.49 24.00
N PHE A 286 -4.85 -59.08 24.04
CA PHE A 286 -4.07 -59.26 25.24
C PHE A 286 -3.42 -57.96 25.78
N TYR A 287 -3.63 -56.83 25.11
CA TYR A 287 -3.29 -55.51 25.64
C TYR A 287 -4.45 -54.86 26.42
N ASP A 288 -5.64 -55.48 26.40
CA ASP A 288 -6.81 -55.08 27.18
C ASP A 288 -6.97 -56.01 28.41
N GLU A 289 -7.15 -55.44 29.58
CA GLU A 289 -7.35 -56.19 30.83
C GLU A 289 -8.53 -57.18 30.75
N ASN A 290 -9.56 -56.84 29.96
CA ASN A 290 -10.74 -57.68 29.76
C ASN A 290 -10.59 -58.69 28.61
N MET A 291 -9.43 -58.77 27.97
CA MET A 291 -9.19 -59.63 26.79
C MET A 291 -10.28 -59.52 25.71
N SER A 292 -10.81 -58.32 25.47
CA SER A 292 -11.90 -58.11 24.56
C SER A 292 -11.55 -58.59 23.14
N LEU A 293 -12.54 -59.19 22.45
CA LEU A 293 -12.39 -59.62 21.07
C LEU A 293 -12.35 -58.38 20.15
N ILE A 294 -11.31 -58.28 19.35
CA ILE A 294 -11.21 -57.22 18.32
C ILE A 294 -11.19 -57.80 16.93
N ARG A 295 -11.78 -57.06 16.01
CA ARG A 295 -11.83 -57.40 14.59
C ARG A 295 -10.79 -56.62 13.80
N ILE A 296 -9.76 -57.32 13.33
CA ILE A 296 -8.65 -56.74 12.57
C ILE A 296 -8.89 -56.98 11.05
N LYS A 297 -8.83 -55.90 10.28
CA LYS A 297 -9.00 -55.96 8.82
C LYS A 297 -7.78 -56.59 8.17
N LEU A 298 -8.00 -57.57 7.28
CA LEU A 298 -6.97 -58.23 6.47
C LEU A 298 -7.12 -57.95 4.99
N ASN A 299 -6.01 -58.03 4.27
CA ASN A 299 -6.02 -58.08 2.82
C ASN A 299 -6.06 -59.56 2.38
N PRO A 300 -7.17 -60.03 1.74
CA PRO A 300 -7.31 -61.43 1.33
C PRO A 300 -6.29 -61.89 0.30
N ALA A 301 -5.70 -60.96 -0.45
CA ALA A 301 -4.75 -61.29 -1.54
C ALA A 301 -3.38 -61.73 -1.01
N ILE A 302 -3.07 -61.51 0.27
CA ILE A 302 -1.76 -61.84 0.90
C ILE A 302 -1.93 -62.78 2.08
N SER A 303 -0.85 -63.45 2.47
CA SER A 303 -0.91 -64.39 3.59
C SER A 303 -1.15 -63.68 4.96
N PRO A 304 -1.66 -64.38 6.00
CA PRO A 304 -1.79 -63.83 7.35
C PRO A 304 -0.50 -63.22 7.87
N ALA A 305 0.63 -63.89 7.69
CA ALA A 305 1.94 -63.36 8.10
C ALA A 305 2.35 -62.12 7.32
N ALA A 306 2.04 -62.04 6.03
CA ALA A 306 2.29 -60.83 5.25
C ALA A 306 1.36 -59.67 5.66
N ASN A 307 0.14 -59.91 6.13
CA ASN A 307 -0.74 -58.91 6.73
C ASN A 307 -0.15 -58.38 8.05
N ALA A 308 0.34 -59.23 8.95
CA ALA A 308 1.02 -58.81 10.16
C ALA A 308 2.26 -57.92 9.86
N GLN A 309 3.09 -58.34 8.89
CA GLN A 309 4.24 -57.56 8.44
C GLN A 309 3.84 -56.21 7.86
N LYS A 310 2.68 -56.18 7.14
CA LYS A 310 2.17 -54.91 6.59
C LYS A 310 1.79 -53.95 7.71
N TYR A 311 1.12 -54.41 8.76
CA TYR A 311 0.80 -53.57 9.93
C TYR A 311 2.05 -53.01 10.61
N TYR A 312 3.10 -53.80 10.80
CA TYR A 312 4.39 -53.29 11.32
C TYR A 312 5.05 -52.29 10.38
N LYS A 313 4.99 -52.52 9.08
CA LYS A 313 5.51 -51.58 8.08
C LYS A 313 4.75 -50.24 8.12
N ASP A 314 3.43 -50.30 8.27
CA ASP A 314 2.57 -49.13 8.35
C ASP A 314 2.79 -48.38 9.68
N TYR A 315 2.98 -49.09 10.81
CA TYR A 315 3.44 -48.53 12.10
C TYR A 315 4.76 -47.78 11.95
N GLN A 316 5.77 -48.40 11.33
CA GLN A 316 7.07 -47.76 11.17
C GLN A 316 7.01 -46.53 10.26
N LYS A 317 6.19 -46.58 9.22
CA LYS A 317 5.92 -45.40 8.34
C LYS A 317 5.26 -44.27 9.13
N ALA A 318 4.23 -44.57 9.93
CA ALA A 318 3.53 -43.56 10.73
C ALA A 318 4.47 -42.93 11.79
N LYS A 319 5.33 -43.74 12.43
CA LYS A 319 6.33 -43.26 13.40
C LYS A 319 7.34 -42.27 12.74
N ASN A 320 7.83 -42.63 11.56
CA ASN A 320 8.77 -41.75 10.83
C ASN A 320 8.07 -40.49 10.31
N ALA A 321 6.82 -40.62 9.83
CA ALA A 321 6.02 -39.52 9.37
C ALA A 321 5.72 -38.50 10.47
N GLU A 322 5.39 -38.96 11.66
CA GLU A 322 5.15 -38.09 12.84
C GLU A 322 6.37 -37.19 13.13
N HIS A 323 7.58 -37.76 13.17
CA HIS A 323 8.80 -36.99 13.40
C HIS A 323 9.00 -35.91 12.32
N ILE A 324 8.89 -36.31 11.05
CA ILE A 324 9.07 -35.40 9.91
C ILE A 324 7.98 -34.31 9.91
N LEU A 325 6.72 -34.69 10.15
CA LEU A 325 5.61 -33.73 10.17
C LEU A 325 5.73 -32.73 11.32
N THR A 326 6.18 -33.19 12.51
CA THR A 326 6.41 -32.31 13.65
C THR A 326 7.44 -31.24 13.33
N GLU A 327 8.59 -31.63 12.75
CA GLU A 327 9.59 -30.66 12.30
C GLU A 327 9.08 -29.71 11.21
N GLN A 328 8.33 -30.25 10.24
CA GLN A 328 7.80 -29.43 9.14
C GLN A 328 6.75 -28.44 9.62
N ILE A 329 5.91 -28.82 10.57
CA ILE A 329 4.91 -27.94 11.17
C ILE A 329 5.60 -26.81 11.94
N GLU A 330 6.65 -27.10 12.70
CA GLU A 330 7.39 -26.08 13.44
C GLU A 330 8.08 -25.08 12.50
N LYS A 331 8.78 -25.59 11.46
CA LYS A 331 9.36 -24.73 10.41
C LYS A 331 8.30 -23.89 9.69
N GLY A 332 7.13 -24.49 9.40
CA GLY A 332 6.04 -23.78 8.75
C GLY A 332 5.39 -22.70 9.63
N ARG A 333 5.31 -22.93 10.95
CA ARG A 333 4.85 -21.91 11.92
C ARG A 333 5.80 -20.72 11.95
N SER A 334 7.10 -20.95 12.12
CA SER A 334 8.11 -19.90 12.12
C SER A 334 8.13 -19.13 10.79
N GLU A 335 7.90 -19.81 9.65
CA GLU A 335 7.79 -19.17 8.35
C GLU A 335 6.55 -18.26 8.28
N LEU A 336 5.40 -18.71 8.77
CA LEU A 336 4.16 -17.95 8.82
C LEU A 336 4.30 -16.70 9.70
N GLU A 337 4.85 -16.83 10.90
CA GLU A 337 5.14 -15.72 11.81
C GLU A 337 6.05 -14.68 11.16
N TYR A 338 7.09 -15.11 10.44
CA TYR A 338 7.95 -14.19 9.69
C TYR A 338 7.18 -13.44 8.60
N ILE A 339 6.38 -14.13 7.78
CA ILE A 339 5.59 -13.49 6.73
C ILE A 339 4.58 -12.50 7.32
N ASP A 340 3.94 -12.82 8.42
CA ASP A 340 3.00 -11.94 9.12
C ASP A 340 3.71 -10.71 9.71
N SER A 341 4.94 -10.84 10.20
CA SER A 341 5.77 -9.70 10.65
C SER A 341 6.16 -8.78 9.49
N VAL A 342 6.47 -9.34 8.31
CA VAL A 342 6.77 -8.54 7.11
C VAL A 342 5.52 -7.83 6.60
N LEU A 343 4.34 -8.49 6.63
CA LEU A 343 3.06 -7.85 6.29
C LEU A 343 2.78 -6.64 7.17
N ASP A 344 3.00 -6.76 8.48
CA ASP A 344 2.87 -5.65 9.41
C ASP A 344 3.87 -4.52 9.07
N THR A 345 5.12 -4.84 8.77
CA THR A 345 6.13 -3.86 8.35
C THR A 345 5.74 -3.15 7.05
N VAL A 346 5.19 -3.85 6.04
CA VAL A 346 4.70 -3.24 4.80
C VAL A 346 3.53 -2.29 5.08
N SER A 347 2.63 -2.64 5.99
CA SER A 347 1.48 -1.80 6.34
C SER A 347 1.88 -0.47 7.01
N ARG A 348 3.01 -0.45 7.71
CA ARG A 348 3.57 0.71 8.42
C ARG A 348 4.58 1.51 7.60
N ALA A 349 5.01 1.00 6.44
CA ALA A 349 5.99 1.69 5.61
C ALA A 349 5.45 3.04 5.10
N GLU A 350 6.19 4.12 5.31
CA GLU A 350 5.81 5.48 4.96
C GLU A 350 6.56 6.01 3.72
N SER A 351 7.59 5.30 3.25
CA SER A 351 8.41 5.72 2.13
C SER A 351 8.71 4.59 1.14
N GLU A 352 8.93 4.96 -0.13
CA GLU A 352 9.37 4.02 -1.17
C GLU A 352 10.70 3.35 -0.82
N ARG A 353 11.57 4.03 -0.06
CA ARG A 353 12.85 3.49 0.41
C ARG A 353 12.65 2.36 1.42
N GLU A 354 11.69 2.51 2.32
CA GLU A 354 11.34 1.43 3.27
C GLU A 354 10.80 0.21 2.54
N LEU A 355 9.89 0.40 1.58
CA LEU A 355 9.40 -0.71 0.75
C LEU A 355 10.52 -1.38 -0.06
N ALA A 356 11.50 -0.61 -0.54
CA ALA A 356 12.66 -1.16 -1.24
C ALA A 356 13.51 -2.04 -0.31
N GLN A 357 13.74 -1.62 0.93
CA GLN A 357 14.47 -2.42 1.94
C GLN A 357 13.73 -3.70 2.31
N ILE A 358 12.40 -3.65 2.44
CA ILE A 358 11.58 -4.85 2.67
C ILE A 358 11.67 -5.81 1.48
N ARG A 359 11.68 -5.28 0.24
CA ARG A 359 11.91 -6.10 -0.97
C ARG A 359 13.28 -6.74 -0.99
N GLU A 360 14.31 -6.02 -0.56
CA GLU A 360 15.67 -6.55 -0.44
C GLU A 360 15.72 -7.69 0.59
N GLU A 361 15.16 -7.51 1.78
CA GLU A 361 15.01 -8.53 2.80
C GLU A 361 14.31 -9.79 2.26
N LEU A 362 13.18 -9.64 1.59
CA LEU A 362 12.45 -10.75 0.97
C LEU A 362 13.23 -11.44 -0.15
N THR A 363 14.07 -10.69 -0.86
CA THR A 363 14.96 -11.24 -1.90
C THR A 363 16.10 -12.05 -1.28
N GLU A 364 16.72 -11.55 -0.21
CA GLU A 364 17.76 -12.27 0.54
C GLU A 364 17.22 -13.54 1.20
N GLN A 365 15.97 -13.50 1.66
CA GLN A 365 15.28 -14.66 2.25
C GLN A 365 14.72 -15.63 1.19
N GLY A 366 14.88 -15.33 -0.13
CA GLY A 366 14.49 -16.20 -1.23
C GLY A 366 13.02 -16.16 -1.64
N TYR A 367 12.23 -15.23 -1.12
CA TYR A 367 10.81 -15.06 -1.49
C TYR A 367 10.62 -14.27 -2.79
N LEU A 368 11.57 -13.42 -3.13
CA LEU A 368 11.59 -12.65 -4.38
C LEU A 368 12.83 -13.01 -5.22
N ARG A 369 12.67 -12.95 -6.54
CA ARG A 369 13.81 -13.12 -7.47
C ARG A 369 14.63 -11.83 -7.52
N LYS A 370 15.96 -11.95 -7.52
CA LYS A 370 16.86 -10.82 -7.82
C LYS A 370 16.54 -10.26 -9.19
N GLN A 371 16.22 -8.98 -9.25
CA GLN A 371 16.03 -8.29 -10.53
C GLN A 371 17.37 -8.20 -11.26
N LYS A 372 17.42 -8.66 -12.53
CA LYS A 372 18.57 -8.49 -13.40
C LYS A 372 18.62 -7.03 -13.86
N GLY A 373 19.36 -6.18 -13.20
CA GLY A 373 19.59 -4.80 -13.57
C GLY A 373 20.54 -4.12 -12.61
N LYS A 374 21.39 -3.23 -13.12
CA LYS A 374 22.31 -2.40 -12.31
C LYS A 374 21.51 -1.28 -11.61
N GLN A 375 20.69 -1.60 -10.65
CA GLN A 375 20.26 -0.56 -9.71
C GLN A 375 21.44 -0.31 -8.76
N ARG A 376 21.89 0.95 -8.70
CA ARG A 376 22.86 1.35 -7.67
C ARG A 376 22.21 1.09 -6.31
N PRO A 377 22.89 0.36 -5.39
CA PRO A 377 22.33 0.17 -4.05
C PRO A 377 22.07 1.54 -3.42
N GLN A 378 20.86 1.82 -3.07
CA GLN A 378 20.55 3.01 -2.28
C GLN A 378 21.08 2.78 -0.87
N ALA A 379 21.66 3.81 -0.27
CA ALA A 379 22.09 3.74 1.12
C ALA A 379 20.90 3.35 2.01
N ALA A 380 21.09 2.36 2.89
CA ALA A 380 20.06 1.92 3.80
C ALA A 380 19.63 3.09 4.71
N LEU A 381 18.32 3.22 4.93
CA LEU A 381 17.81 4.19 5.89
C LEU A 381 18.34 3.83 7.30
N PRO A 382 18.69 4.82 8.13
CA PRO A 382 19.01 4.55 9.52
C PRO A 382 17.76 4.12 10.30
N PRO A 383 17.89 3.45 11.46
CA PRO A 383 16.78 3.27 12.39
C PRO A 383 16.12 4.61 12.74
N LEU A 384 14.88 4.56 13.18
CA LEU A 384 14.21 5.75 13.72
C LEU A 384 14.91 6.13 15.02
N GLU A 385 15.22 7.43 15.19
CA GLU A 385 15.90 7.98 16.35
C GLU A 385 14.97 8.90 17.11
N PHE A 386 14.88 8.68 18.43
CA PHE A 386 14.11 9.46 19.37
C PHE A 386 14.99 9.78 20.59
N THR A 387 14.57 10.77 21.36
CA THR A 387 15.19 11.11 22.63
C THR A 387 14.10 11.12 23.70
N SER A 388 14.32 10.42 24.81
CA SER A 388 13.39 10.46 25.94
C SER A 388 13.38 11.83 26.60
N SER A 389 12.35 12.11 27.41
CA SER A 389 12.20 13.37 28.13
C SER A 389 13.36 13.65 29.10
N ASP A 390 14.04 12.61 29.57
CA ASP A 390 15.22 12.66 30.43
C ASP A 390 16.56 12.45 29.69
N GLY A 391 16.53 12.54 28.36
CA GLY A 391 17.70 12.65 27.49
C GLY A 391 18.40 11.31 27.18
N PHE A 392 17.72 10.17 27.22
CA PHE A 392 18.23 8.91 26.68
C PHE A 392 17.94 8.78 25.20
N LYS A 393 18.94 8.33 24.46
CA LYS A 393 18.76 7.98 23.04
C LYS A 393 17.98 6.69 22.89
N ILE A 394 16.95 6.70 22.03
CA ILE A 394 16.11 5.55 21.72
C ILE A 394 16.17 5.31 20.21
N LEU A 395 16.45 4.07 19.79
CA LEU A 395 16.39 3.66 18.39
C LEU A 395 15.29 2.62 18.19
N VAL A 396 14.56 2.76 17.08
CA VAL A 396 13.51 1.83 16.66
C VAL A 396 13.81 1.29 15.26
N GLY A 397 13.80 -0.01 15.10
CA GLY A 397 14.06 -0.67 13.82
C GLY A 397 12.88 -0.53 12.86
N ARG A 398 13.16 -0.22 11.58
CA ARG A 398 12.13 -0.04 10.54
C ARG A 398 11.66 -1.34 9.89
N ASN A 399 12.48 -2.39 9.94
CA ASN A 399 12.20 -3.71 9.37
C ASN A 399 12.97 -4.81 10.12
N ASN A 400 12.70 -6.07 9.81
CA ASN A 400 13.27 -7.20 10.53
C ASN A 400 14.80 -7.28 10.42
N THR A 401 15.37 -6.93 9.26
CA THR A 401 16.83 -6.85 9.08
C THR A 401 17.45 -5.77 9.96
N GLN A 402 16.78 -4.61 10.09
CA GLN A 402 17.24 -3.56 11.00
C GLN A 402 17.05 -3.94 12.47
N ASN A 403 15.96 -4.62 12.82
CA ASN A 403 15.73 -5.14 14.16
C ASN A 403 16.92 -6.01 14.61
N ASP A 404 17.38 -6.92 13.73
CA ASP A 404 18.56 -7.74 13.99
C ASP A 404 19.83 -6.90 14.15
N LYS A 405 20.09 -5.96 13.23
CA LYS A 405 21.28 -5.11 13.28
C LYS A 405 21.29 -4.25 14.55
N LEU A 406 20.14 -3.67 14.90
CA LEU A 406 19.98 -2.85 16.09
C LEU A 406 20.30 -3.64 17.36
N THR A 407 19.66 -4.80 17.52
CA THR A 407 19.76 -5.60 18.74
C THR A 407 21.09 -6.34 18.87
N LEU A 408 21.62 -6.91 17.76
CA LEU A 408 22.76 -7.84 17.82
C LEU A 408 24.12 -7.20 17.47
N LYS A 409 24.12 -5.98 16.84
CA LYS A 409 25.35 -5.36 16.36
C LYS A 409 25.57 -3.93 16.85
N ILE A 410 24.49 -3.13 17.04
CA ILE A 410 24.58 -1.71 17.40
C ILE A 410 24.46 -1.55 18.90
N ALA A 411 23.48 -2.20 19.52
CA ALA A 411 23.25 -2.10 20.95
C ALA A 411 24.35 -2.77 21.78
N ASN A 412 24.64 -2.20 22.92
CA ASN A 412 25.58 -2.72 23.91
C ASN A 412 24.86 -3.65 24.91
N LYS A 413 25.63 -4.48 25.62
CA LYS A 413 25.08 -5.46 26.56
C LYS A 413 24.26 -4.85 27.71
N ASN A 414 24.50 -3.59 28.04
CA ASN A 414 23.84 -2.87 29.14
C ASN A 414 22.67 -1.99 28.66
N ASP A 415 22.46 -1.89 27.35
CA ASP A 415 21.30 -1.18 26.81
C ASP A 415 20.01 -1.97 27.05
N MET A 416 18.88 -1.27 27.07
CA MET A 416 17.57 -1.89 27.29
C MET A 416 16.91 -2.17 25.94
N TRP A 417 16.54 -3.42 25.73
CA TRP A 417 15.78 -3.86 24.59
C TRP A 417 14.30 -4.01 24.97
N LEU A 418 13.40 -3.57 24.08
CA LEU A 418 11.95 -3.60 24.26
C LEU A 418 11.27 -4.17 23.01
N HIS A 419 10.18 -4.89 23.22
CA HIS A 419 9.31 -5.41 22.15
C HIS A 419 7.91 -5.69 22.68
N THR A 420 6.89 -5.54 21.84
CA THR A 420 5.50 -5.90 22.18
C THR A 420 5.37 -7.40 22.41
N LYS A 421 4.78 -7.80 23.55
CA LYS A 421 4.64 -9.20 23.95
C LYS A 421 3.65 -9.92 23.03
N ASP A 422 4.09 -11.02 22.41
CA ASP A 422 3.30 -11.90 21.53
C ASP A 422 2.60 -11.17 20.36
N ILE A 423 3.11 -9.97 20.01
CA ILE A 423 2.57 -9.12 18.92
C ILE A 423 3.71 -8.71 18.00
N HIS A 424 3.49 -8.75 16.68
CA HIS A 424 4.49 -8.29 15.72
C HIS A 424 4.76 -6.79 15.88
N GLY A 425 6.04 -6.40 15.89
CA GLY A 425 6.47 -5.04 16.09
C GLY A 425 7.95 -4.81 15.81
N SER A 426 8.39 -3.60 16.06
CA SER A 426 9.79 -3.20 15.93
C SER A 426 10.56 -3.46 17.22
N HIS A 427 11.86 -3.83 17.08
CA HIS A 427 12.77 -3.77 18.21
C HIS A 427 13.05 -2.32 18.55
N THR A 428 12.90 -1.98 19.81
CA THR A 428 13.23 -0.66 20.37
C THR A 428 14.36 -0.82 21.33
N VAL A 429 15.38 0.05 21.28
CA VAL A 429 16.53 0.00 22.17
C VAL A 429 16.77 1.36 22.81
N VAL A 430 16.86 1.41 24.13
CA VAL A 430 17.31 2.57 24.91
C VAL A 430 18.79 2.42 25.20
N PHE A 431 19.58 3.42 24.82
CA PHE A 431 21.02 3.41 25.01
C PHE A 431 21.39 3.96 26.39
N ALA A 432 22.04 3.14 27.19
CA ALA A 432 22.44 3.49 28.57
C ALA A 432 23.53 4.57 28.61
N GLU A 433 24.47 4.55 27.66
CA GLU A 433 25.61 5.50 27.57
C GLU A 433 26.37 5.67 28.91
N GLY A 434 26.48 4.56 29.65
CA GLY A 434 27.17 4.55 30.96
C GLY A 434 26.31 5.02 32.13
N ARG A 435 25.05 5.39 31.92
CA ARG A 435 24.07 5.78 32.94
C ARG A 435 23.12 4.62 33.27
N GLU A 436 22.49 4.66 34.45
CA GLU A 436 21.35 3.80 34.75
C GLU A 436 20.12 4.31 33.97
N ILE A 437 19.46 3.43 33.23
CA ILE A 437 18.28 3.80 32.43
C ILE A 437 17.10 3.99 33.37
N SER A 438 16.45 5.13 33.28
CA SER A 438 15.32 5.53 34.10
C SER A 438 14.03 4.77 33.74
N ASP A 439 13.12 4.66 34.70
CA ASP A 439 11.78 4.11 34.46
C ASP A 439 10.99 4.97 33.43
N THR A 440 11.24 6.28 33.39
CA THR A 440 10.64 7.21 32.41
C THR A 440 11.08 6.85 31.00
N ALA A 441 12.38 6.68 30.76
CA ALA A 441 12.90 6.30 29.45
C ALA A 441 12.39 4.91 29.01
N ILE A 442 12.28 3.95 29.94
CA ILE A 442 11.71 2.64 29.66
C ILE A 442 10.24 2.76 29.27
N PHE A 443 9.45 3.58 29.99
CA PHE A 443 8.04 3.77 29.70
C PHE A 443 7.82 4.44 28.34
N GLU A 444 8.54 5.49 28.03
CA GLU A 444 8.48 6.20 26.75
C GLU A 444 8.92 5.30 25.59
N ALA A 445 10.01 4.53 25.76
CA ALA A 445 10.44 3.54 24.77
C ALA A 445 9.41 2.42 24.57
N ALA A 446 8.69 2.00 25.62
CA ALA A 446 7.61 1.06 25.52
C ALA A 446 6.41 1.63 24.73
N GLN A 447 6.07 2.91 24.91
CA GLN A 447 5.06 3.59 24.10
C GLN A 447 5.42 3.61 22.61
N LEU A 448 6.71 3.87 22.29
CA LEU A 448 7.22 3.79 20.93
C LEU A 448 7.16 2.35 20.39
N ALA A 449 7.60 1.35 21.16
CA ALA A 449 7.52 -0.05 20.75
C ALA A 449 6.08 -0.47 20.44
N ALA A 450 5.12 -0.03 21.24
CA ALA A 450 3.70 -0.26 21.03
C ALA A 450 3.18 0.47 19.79
N TYR A 451 3.61 1.71 19.56
CA TYR A 451 3.24 2.51 18.38
C TYR A 451 3.76 1.88 17.07
N TYR A 452 5.00 1.37 17.08
CA TYR A 452 5.60 0.68 15.93
C TYR A 452 5.32 -0.83 15.94
N SER A 453 4.12 -1.22 16.36
CA SER A 453 3.63 -2.60 16.35
C SER A 453 2.24 -2.72 15.72
N LYS A 454 1.80 -3.95 15.53
CA LYS A 454 0.43 -4.27 15.08
C LYS A 454 -0.66 -3.79 16.07
N ALA A 455 -0.29 -3.50 17.32
CA ALA A 455 -1.20 -3.02 18.37
C ALA A 455 -1.29 -1.48 18.46
N ARG A 456 -0.88 -0.75 17.44
CA ARG A 456 -0.83 0.72 17.39
C ARG A 456 -2.13 1.41 17.81
N GLU A 457 -3.27 0.82 17.50
CA GLU A 457 -4.60 1.37 17.79
C GLU A 457 -5.20 0.86 19.12
N SER A 458 -4.46 0.07 19.88
CA SER A 458 -4.91 -0.51 21.14
C SER A 458 -4.61 0.41 22.31
N SER A 459 -5.42 0.36 23.37
CA SER A 459 -5.28 1.24 24.54
C SER A 459 -4.34 0.74 25.64
N GLN A 460 -4.08 -0.57 25.71
CA GLN A 460 -3.18 -1.18 26.71
C GLN A 460 -2.37 -2.30 26.06
N VAL A 461 -1.19 -1.96 25.58
CA VAL A 461 -0.31 -2.90 24.90
C VAL A 461 0.74 -3.41 25.85
N PRO A 462 0.85 -4.74 26.06
CA PRO A 462 1.94 -5.31 26.84
C PRO A 462 3.26 -5.22 26.07
N VAL A 463 4.26 -4.63 26.68
CA VAL A 463 5.63 -4.51 26.16
C VAL A 463 6.59 -5.17 27.11
N ASP A 464 7.31 -6.15 26.62
CA ASP A 464 8.40 -6.80 27.35
C ASP A 464 9.68 -6.00 27.19
N TYR A 465 10.46 -5.87 28.27
CA TYR A 465 11.76 -5.22 28.26
C TYR A 465 12.79 -6.01 29.08
N THR A 466 14.01 -6.04 28.56
CA THR A 466 15.15 -6.72 29.18
C THR A 466 16.46 -6.12 28.70
N LEU A 467 17.56 -6.39 29.39
CA LEU A 467 18.87 -5.97 28.90
C LEU A 467 19.27 -6.75 27.66
N VAL A 468 19.93 -6.09 26.70
CA VAL A 468 20.38 -6.67 25.43
C VAL A 468 21.20 -7.96 25.64
N ARG A 469 21.96 -8.07 26.75
CA ARG A 469 22.71 -9.29 27.10
C ARG A 469 21.86 -10.55 27.25
N TYR A 470 20.56 -10.38 27.48
CA TYR A 470 19.59 -11.49 27.65
C TYR A 470 18.79 -11.77 26.39
N VAL A 471 19.12 -11.09 25.29
CA VAL A 471 18.51 -11.28 23.97
C VAL A 471 19.47 -12.03 23.07
N SER A 472 19.03 -13.11 22.46
CA SER A 472 19.85 -13.93 21.56
C SER A 472 19.06 -14.36 20.34
N LYS A 473 19.78 -14.63 19.24
CA LYS A 473 19.17 -15.13 18.02
C LYS A 473 19.46 -16.63 17.88
N PRO A 474 18.43 -17.48 17.80
CA PRO A 474 18.61 -18.91 17.52
C PRO A 474 19.29 -19.13 16.15
N SER A 475 20.10 -20.20 16.07
CA SER A 475 20.71 -20.57 14.79
C SER A 475 19.64 -20.86 13.75
N GLY A 476 19.77 -20.26 12.55
CA GLY A 476 18.81 -20.42 11.46
C GLY A 476 17.50 -19.63 11.62
N ALA A 477 17.32 -18.83 12.67
CA ALA A 477 16.14 -17.99 12.81
C ALA A 477 16.07 -16.88 11.73
N ARG A 478 14.86 -16.59 11.29
CA ARG A 478 14.58 -15.53 10.31
C ARG A 478 14.95 -14.13 10.86
N PRO A 479 15.16 -13.12 10.00
CA PRO A 479 15.36 -11.75 10.46
C PRO A 479 14.26 -11.28 11.40
N GLY A 480 14.62 -10.53 12.45
CA GLY A 480 13.70 -10.03 13.47
C GLY A 480 13.27 -11.04 14.54
N MET A 481 13.59 -12.32 14.38
CA MET A 481 13.23 -13.35 15.36
C MET A 481 14.36 -13.52 16.40
N VAL A 482 14.04 -13.27 17.66
CA VAL A 482 14.95 -13.41 18.79
C VAL A 482 14.25 -14.15 19.94
N ILE A 483 15.06 -14.73 20.83
CA ILE A 483 14.62 -15.24 22.13
C ILE A 483 15.23 -14.39 23.23
N TYR A 484 14.49 -14.17 24.29
CA TYR A 484 14.95 -13.37 25.42
C TYR A 484 14.48 -13.99 26.75
N VAL A 485 15.21 -13.67 27.80
CA VAL A 485 14.94 -14.10 29.16
C VAL A 485 15.06 -12.94 30.14
N ASN A 486 14.69 -13.13 31.39
CA ASN A 486 14.75 -12.12 32.46
C ASN A 486 14.00 -10.81 32.10
N ASN A 487 12.94 -10.92 31.29
CA ASN A 487 12.12 -9.77 30.91
C ASN A 487 11.14 -9.38 32.01
N LYS A 488 10.81 -8.11 32.04
CA LYS A 488 9.65 -7.53 32.71
C LYS A 488 8.65 -7.04 31.67
N THR A 489 7.38 -6.92 32.05
CA THR A 489 6.32 -6.44 31.16
C THR A 489 5.74 -5.15 31.73
N VAL A 490 5.55 -4.16 30.86
CA VAL A 490 4.84 -2.91 31.13
C VAL A 490 3.66 -2.77 30.18
N TYR A 491 2.57 -2.20 30.65
CA TYR A 491 1.37 -1.91 29.83
C TYR A 491 1.33 -0.43 29.50
N VAL A 492 1.25 -0.11 28.20
CA VAL A 492 1.31 1.27 27.72
C VAL A 492 0.26 1.55 26.66
N THR A 493 -0.12 2.81 26.52
CA THR A 493 -0.87 3.31 25.36
C THR A 493 0.13 3.76 24.30
N PRO A 494 -0.01 3.31 23.03
CA PRO A 494 0.91 3.69 21.95
C PRO A 494 0.96 5.21 21.75
N LYS A 495 2.17 5.78 21.67
CA LYS A 495 2.40 7.20 21.43
C LYS A 495 3.62 7.37 20.50
N ALA A 496 3.49 8.23 19.46
CA ALA A 496 4.58 8.52 18.52
C ALA A 496 5.50 9.61 19.01
N ASN A 497 4.95 10.66 19.67
CA ASN A 497 5.68 11.83 20.16
C ASN A 497 5.87 11.70 21.66
N ILE A 498 7.14 11.49 22.09
CA ILE A 498 7.50 11.38 23.51
C ILE A 498 7.97 12.71 24.11
N SER A 499 8.13 13.75 23.28
CA SER A 499 8.64 15.09 23.67
C SER A 499 7.55 16.16 23.85
N GLU A 500 6.27 15.78 24.01
CA GLU A 500 5.18 16.68 24.38
C GLU A 500 4.59 16.37 25.75
#